data_4c0a3975e917e4516fa6653f9dc7c505
#
_entry.id   4c0a3975e917e4516fa6653f9dc7c505
#
_cell.length_a   1.000
_cell.length_b   1.000
_cell.length_c   1.000
_cell.angle_alpha   90.00
_cell.angle_beta   90.00
_cell.angle_gamma   90.00
#
_symmetry.space_group_name_H-M   'P 1'
#
loop_
_entity.id
_entity.type
_entity.pdbx_description
1 polymer ?
#
loop_
_entity_poly.entity_id
_entity_poly.type
_entity_poly.pdbx_seq_one_letter_code
_entity_poly.pdbx_strand_id
1 'polypeptide(L)'
;MKKIVSFLLLAFWQVCLYAGNYEVLSPNGKLKVALSVSDVLGMEVFYDGQLLFSASNMGLCLQQTSFKPLVRSVKRSSANETITPVVPLKFASVLNHYNAIRLNLKENLAVEFRAYDDGMAYRFVTNGKGKKVFVYDETVDFNLPEEAVLHLQQPVTFKTPYEEPYSHVALKEWKETSKFALLPLLVDTRKGVKLLFSESDLHDYPCMFLKARAGRGVSALFPRYPLETKPISDRSINVVREADYLAETQAKRTYPWRYVVVVREDGDLVENTFTCRLATQTTMEDTSWIRPGQ
;
A
#
# COMPACT_ATOMS: atom_id res chain seq x y z
N MET A 1 48.64 -54.21 -6.48
CA MET A 1 47.92 -53.37 -5.47
C MET A 1 47.60 -52.04 -6.10
N LYS A 2 46.37 -51.86 -6.61
CA LYS A 2 45.91 -50.62 -7.22
C LYS A 2 45.10 -49.81 -6.15
N LYS A 3 45.60 -48.63 -5.82
CA LYS A 3 44.92 -47.69 -4.93
C LYS A 3 43.84 -46.91 -5.73
N ILE A 4 42.60 -47.10 -5.39
CA ILE A 4 41.47 -46.31 -5.90
C ILE A 4 41.37 -45.06 -5.03
N VAL A 5 41.62 -43.89 -5.63
CA VAL A 5 41.39 -42.61 -5.00
C VAL A 5 39.96 -42.17 -5.38
N SER A 6 39.01 -42.24 -4.43
CA SER A 6 37.67 -41.71 -4.59
C SER A 6 37.70 -40.20 -4.42
N PHE A 7 37.43 -39.48 -5.48
CA PHE A 7 37.15 -38.03 -5.44
C PHE A 7 35.70 -37.79 -5.05
N LEU A 8 35.46 -37.32 -3.83
CA LEU A 8 34.15 -36.81 -3.41
C LEU A 8 34.00 -35.40 -3.98
N LEU A 9 33.15 -35.25 -5.02
CA LEU A 9 32.70 -33.97 -5.52
C LEU A 9 31.61 -33.46 -4.55
N LEU A 10 31.99 -32.55 -3.65
CA LEU A 10 31.07 -31.74 -2.89
C LEU A 10 30.48 -30.65 -3.83
N ALA A 11 29.26 -30.89 -4.31
CA ALA A 11 28.50 -29.88 -5.01
C ALA A 11 28.06 -28.82 -4.00
N PHE A 12 28.79 -27.74 -3.93
CA PHE A 12 28.30 -26.49 -3.27
C PHE A 12 27.16 -25.95 -4.08
N TRP A 13 25.91 -26.19 -3.64
CA TRP A 13 24.77 -25.41 -4.08
C TRP A 13 24.89 -24.00 -3.50
N GLN A 14 25.52 -23.12 -4.26
CA GLN A 14 25.39 -21.68 -4.01
C GLN A 14 23.92 -21.32 -4.22
N VAL A 15 23.22 -21.08 -3.13
CA VAL A 15 21.94 -20.39 -3.16
C VAL A 15 22.24 -18.96 -3.57
N CYS A 16 22.21 -18.67 -4.86
CA CYS A 16 22.23 -17.30 -5.35
C CYS A 16 20.99 -16.60 -4.77
N LEU A 17 21.21 -15.69 -3.86
CA LEU A 17 20.24 -14.69 -3.45
C LEU A 17 20.00 -13.78 -4.66
N TYR A 18 18.95 -14.06 -5.42
CA TYR A 18 18.60 -13.27 -6.59
C TYR A 18 18.06 -11.92 -6.13
N ALA A 19 18.84 -10.86 -6.29
CA ALA A 19 18.30 -9.57 -6.57
C ALA A 19 17.45 -9.73 -7.84
N GLY A 20 16.14 -9.59 -7.72
CA GLY A 20 15.20 -9.82 -8.82
C GLY A 20 14.56 -8.51 -9.25
N ASN A 21 14.56 -8.27 -10.56
CA ASN A 21 13.73 -7.21 -11.15
C ASN A 21 12.49 -7.85 -11.74
N TYR A 22 11.33 -7.30 -11.41
CA TYR A 22 10.04 -7.74 -11.92
C TYR A 22 9.27 -6.53 -12.40
N GLU A 23 8.27 -6.76 -13.26
CA GLU A 23 7.40 -5.67 -13.70
C GLU A 23 5.99 -6.18 -13.96
N VAL A 24 5.03 -5.27 -13.88
CA VAL A 24 3.66 -5.45 -14.34
C VAL A 24 3.23 -4.20 -15.10
N LEU A 25 2.59 -4.42 -16.24
CA LEU A 25 2.04 -3.37 -17.12
C LEU A 25 0.52 -3.32 -16.93
N SER A 26 -0.06 -2.13 -17.05
CA SER A 26 -1.50 -1.97 -17.18
C SER A 26 -2.02 -2.67 -18.46
N PRO A 27 -3.34 -2.95 -18.56
CA PRO A 27 -3.92 -3.57 -19.76
C PRO A 27 -3.62 -2.82 -21.05
N ASN A 28 -3.62 -1.49 -21.05
CA ASN A 28 -3.26 -0.64 -22.20
C ASN A 28 -1.74 -0.46 -22.41
N GLY A 29 -0.91 -1.01 -21.51
CA GLY A 29 0.56 -0.96 -21.58
C GLY A 29 1.19 0.39 -21.21
N LYS A 30 0.42 1.43 -20.87
CA LYS A 30 0.96 2.77 -20.60
C LYS A 30 1.52 2.93 -19.18
N LEU A 31 0.86 2.31 -18.20
CA LEU A 31 1.35 2.32 -16.82
C LEU A 31 2.21 1.08 -16.59
N LYS A 32 3.41 1.29 -16.06
CA LYS A 32 4.35 0.24 -15.68
C LYS A 32 4.73 0.39 -14.21
N VAL A 33 4.63 -0.71 -13.47
CA VAL A 33 5.19 -0.85 -12.12
C VAL A 33 6.40 -1.77 -12.22
N ALA A 34 7.60 -1.21 -12.09
CA ALA A 34 8.86 -1.94 -12.03
C ALA A 34 9.23 -2.19 -10.57
N LEU A 35 9.55 -3.42 -10.22
CA LEU A 35 9.82 -3.87 -8.86
C LEU A 35 11.29 -4.25 -8.74
N SER A 36 11.96 -3.78 -7.71
CA SER A 36 13.32 -4.16 -7.33
C SER A 36 13.31 -4.88 -5.99
N VAL A 37 13.92 -6.06 -5.97
CA VAL A 37 14.07 -6.88 -4.76
C VAL A 37 15.54 -7.12 -4.51
N SER A 38 16.03 -6.57 -3.40
CA SER A 38 17.40 -6.78 -2.91
C SER A 38 17.33 -7.03 -1.39
N ASP A 39 18.07 -6.31 -0.58
CA ASP A 39 17.90 -6.28 0.87
C ASP A 39 16.60 -5.59 1.28
N VAL A 40 16.04 -4.78 0.39
CA VAL A 40 14.75 -4.09 0.53
C VAL A 40 13.89 -4.32 -0.71
N LEU A 41 12.57 -4.20 -0.53
CA LEU A 41 11.62 -4.15 -1.62
C LEU A 41 11.38 -2.69 -2.03
N GLY A 42 11.48 -2.43 -3.33
CA GLY A 42 11.19 -1.13 -3.93
C GLY A 42 10.35 -1.24 -5.18
N MET A 43 9.80 -0.13 -5.62
CA MET A 43 9.11 0.00 -6.90
C MET A 43 9.36 1.36 -7.56
N GLU A 44 9.26 1.38 -8.88
CA GLU A 44 9.20 2.58 -9.70
C GLU A 44 7.93 2.52 -10.54
N VAL A 45 7.22 3.64 -10.62
CA VAL A 45 5.97 3.73 -11.39
C VAL A 45 6.15 4.71 -12.53
N PHE A 46 5.92 4.20 -13.75
CA PHE A 46 6.05 4.96 -14.99
C PHE A 46 4.69 5.07 -15.66
N TYR A 47 4.47 6.17 -16.38
CA TYR A 47 3.35 6.35 -17.27
C TYR A 47 3.86 6.91 -18.61
N ASP A 48 3.54 6.24 -19.72
CA ASP A 48 4.08 6.55 -21.06
C ASP A 48 5.61 6.72 -21.06
N GLY A 49 6.33 5.86 -20.30
CA GLY A 49 7.79 5.88 -20.16
C GLY A 49 8.35 6.93 -19.18
N GLN A 50 7.54 7.85 -18.69
CA GLN A 50 7.95 8.86 -17.73
C GLN A 50 7.86 8.33 -16.30
N LEU A 51 8.94 8.44 -15.50
CA LEU A 51 8.92 8.14 -14.07
C LEU A 51 8.06 9.16 -13.33
N LEU A 52 7.00 8.66 -12.68
CA LEU A 52 6.08 9.48 -11.87
C LEU A 52 6.53 9.59 -10.43
N PHE A 53 6.83 8.45 -9.81
CA PHE A 53 7.34 8.33 -8.44
C PHE A 53 8.02 6.98 -8.24
N SER A 54 8.76 6.85 -7.15
CA SER A 54 9.27 5.55 -6.69
C SER A 54 8.91 5.31 -5.23
N ALA A 55 8.98 4.05 -4.81
CA ALA A 55 8.89 3.69 -3.40
C ALA A 55 10.04 2.76 -3.03
N SER A 56 10.51 2.90 -1.81
CA SER A 56 11.55 2.06 -1.23
C SER A 56 11.17 1.65 0.19
N ASN A 57 11.96 0.80 0.80
CA ASN A 57 11.74 0.34 2.18
C ASN A 57 10.32 -0.22 2.41
N MET A 58 9.76 -0.89 1.38
CA MET A 58 8.43 -1.49 1.48
C MET A 58 8.51 -2.77 2.29
N GLY A 59 7.78 -2.85 3.40
CA GLY A 59 7.88 -4.00 4.30
C GLY A 59 6.69 -4.14 5.24
N LEU A 60 6.48 -5.38 5.71
CA LEU A 60 5.53 -5.75 6.76
C LEU A 60 6.27 -6.59 7.80
N CYS A 61 6.47 -6.06 8.99
CA CYS A 61 7.21 -6.70 10.07
C CYS A 61 6.26 -7.47 10.99
N LEU A 62 6.30 -8.80 10.90
CA LEU A 62 5.50 -9.71 11.74
C LEU A 62 6.25 -10.16 13.00
N GLN A 63 7.50 -9.74 13.15
CA GLN A 63 8.37 -9.97 14.29
C GLN A 63 9.14 -8.68 14.57
N GLN A 64 9.73 -8.56 15.73
CA GLN A 64 10.59 -7.41 16.08
C GLN A 64 11.94 -7.41 15.33
N THR A 65 11.96 -7.93 14.12
CA THR A 65 13.12 -7.99 13.23
C THR A 65 12.81 -7.27 11.92
N SER A 66 13.84 -6.78 11.24
CA SER A 66 13.68 -6.11 9.96
C SER A 66 13.13 -7.07 8.89
N PHE A 67 12.21 -6.55 8.08
CA PHE A 67 11.67 -7.25 6.92
C PHE A 67 12.79 -7.53 5.89
N LYS A 68 12.81 -8.77 5.36
CA LYS A 68 13.71 -9.18 4.28
C LYS A 68 12.92 -9.82 3.14
N PRO A 69 12.87 -9.20 1.95
CA PRO A 69 12.03 -9.65 0.83
C PRO A 69 12.69 -10.78 0.04
N LEU A 70 12.74 -11.99 0.58
CA LEU A 70 13.29 -13.16 -0.11
C LEU A 70 12.21 -13.83 -0.98
N VAL A 71 12.22 -13.60 -2.29
CA VAL A 71 11.25 -14.15 -3.24
C VAL A 71 11.47 -15.66 -3.43
N ARG A 72 10.38 -16.44 -3.27
CA ARG A 72 10.33 -17.89 -3.53
C ARG A 72 9.72 -18.22 -4.88
N SER A 73 8.65 -17.49 -5.23
CA SER A 73 7.95 -17.69 -6.51
C SER A 73 7.18 -16.43 -6.89
N VAL A 74 6.88 -16.34 -8.18
CA VAL A 74 6.13 -15.24 -8.76
C VAL A 74 4.89 -15.80 -9.43
N LYS A 75 3.74 -15.15 -9.19
CA LYS A 75 2.48 -15.45 -9.88
C LYS A 75 1.98 -14.21 -10.61
N ARG A 76 1.59 -14.38 -11.87
CA ARG A 76 0.94 -13.33 -12.67
C ARG A 76 -0.53 -13.68 -12.86
N SER A 77 -1.37 -12.68 -12.91
CA SER A 77 -2.81 -12.82 -13.18
C SER A 77 -3.35 -11.53 -13.80
N SER A 78 -4.55 -11.59 -14.32
CA SER A 78 -5.30 -10.43 -14.82
C SER A 78 -6.76 -10.60 -14.46
N ALA A 79 -7.50 -9.51 -14.43
CA ALA A 79 -8.95 -9.51 -14.35
C ALA A 79 -9.51 -8.50 -15.34
N ASN A 80 -10.70 -8.81 -15.85
CA ASN A 80 -11.52 -7.91 -16.66
C ASN A 80 -12.96 -8.24 -16.33
N GLU A 81 -13.47 -7.62 -15.28
CA GLU A 81 -14.77 -7.92 -14.70
C GLU A 81 -15.55 -6.63 -14.38
N THR A 82 -16.85 -6.73 -14.32
CA THR A 82 -17.72 -5.62 -13.92
C THR A 82 -18.18 -5.82 -12.48
N ILE A 83 -17.93 -4.82 -11.64
CA ILE A 83 -18.42 -4.76 -10.26
C ILE A 83 -19.71 -3.95 -10.25
N THR A 84 -20.74 -4.50 -9.63
CA THR A 84 -21.98 -3.77 -9.33
C THR A 84 -21.94 -3.41 -7.84
N PRO A 85 -21.68 -2.15 -7.48
CA PRO A 85 -21.68 -1.71 -6.08
C PRO A 85 -23.07 -1.92 -5.46
N VAL A 86 -23.11 -2.36 -4.20
CA VAL A 86 -24.37 -2.47 -3.44
C VAL A 86 -25.07 -1.12 -3.35
N VAL A 87 -24.28 -0.07 -3.15
CA VAL A 87 -24.77 1.31 -3.19
C VAL A 87 -24.10 2.01 -4.37
N PRO A 88 -24.84 2.31 -5.45
CA PRO A 88 -24.29 3.04 -6.58
C PRO A 88 -24.07 4.51 -6.17
N LEU A 89 -22.80 4.92 -6.09
CA LEU A 89 -22.43 6.31 -5.76
C LEU A 89 -22.34 7.17 -7.01
N LYS A 90 -21.39 6.87 -7.90
CA LYS A 90 -21.15 7.63 -9.13
C LYS A 90 -21.62 6.86 -10.37
N PHE A 91 -21.45 5.53 -10.34
CA PHE A 91 -21.76 4.63 -11.44
C PHE A 91 -22.55 3.43 -10.95
N ALA A 92 -23.50 2.97 -11.78
CA ALA A 92 -24.27 1.75 -11.51
C ALA A 92 -23.38 0.49 -11.61
N SER A 93 -22.33 0.56 -12.41
CA SER A 93 -21.33 -0.49 -12.55
C SER A 93 -19.94 0.08 -12.76
N VAL A 94 -18.93 -0.64 -12.33
CA VAL A 94 -17.52 -0.22 -12.37
C VAL A 94 -16.70 -1.30 -13.04
N LEU A 95 -15.92 -0.96 -14.06
CA LEU A 95 -14.98 -1.87 -14.70
C LEU A 95 -13.75 -2.07 -13.81
N ASN A 96 -13.49 -3.32 -13.43
CA ASN A 96 -12.29 -3.74 -12.70
C ASN A 96 -11.36 -4.48 -13.66
N HIS A 97 -10.53 -3.73 -14.38
CA HIS A 97 -9.62 -4.24 -15.41
C HIS A 97 -8.17 -3.95 -15.03
N TYR A 98 -7.41 -4.99 -14.74
CA TYR A 98 -6.01 -4.88 -14.32
C TYR A 98 -5.17 -6.08 -14.70
N ASN A 99 -3.86 -5.90 -14.70
CA ASN A 99 -2.88 -6.97 -14.62
C ASN A 99 -2.23 -6.96 -13.23
N ALA A 100 -1.85 -8.14 -12.74
CA ALA A 100 -1.26 -8.28 -11.41
C ALA A 100 -0.03 -9.16 -11.41
N ILE A 101 0.87 -8.85 -10.47
CA ILE A 101 2.00 -9.68 -10.10
C ILE A 101 1.99 -9.89 -8.58
N ARG A 102 2.15 -11.13 -8.15
CA ARG A 102 2.30 -11.49 -6.74
C ARG A 102 3.67 -12.14 -6.53
N LEU A 103 4.46 -11.52 -5.67
CA LEU A 103 5.72 -12.05 -5.19
C LEU A 103 5.46 -12.83 -3.90
N ASN A 104 5.59 -14.15 -3.94
CA ASN A 104 5.52 -15.00 -2.75
C ASN A 104 6.90 -15.00 -2.09
N LEU A 105 6.95 -14.55 -0.86
CA LEU A 105 8.18 -14.39 -0.08
C LEU A 105 8.38 -15.56 0.90
N LYS A 106 9.52 -15.58 1.59
CA LYS A 106 9.70 -16.46 2.75
C LYS A 106 8.72 -16.12 3.86
N GLU A 107 8.63 -16.98 4.88
CA GLU A 107 7.82 -16.78 6.10
C GLU A 107 6.30 -16.64 5.85
N ASN A 108 5.79 -17.27 4.78
CA ASN A 108 4.37 -17.23 4.39
C ASN A 108 3.83 -15.82 4.13
N LEU A 109 4.69 -14.92 3.73
CA LEU A 109 4.36 -13.56 3.33
C LEU A 109 4.34 -13.46 1.81
N ALA A 110 3.50 -12.60 1.28
CA ALA A 110 3.48 -12.22 -0.12
C ALA A 110 3.16 -10.74 -0.25
N VAL A 111 3.54 -10.15 -1.38
CA VAL A 111 3.09 -8.83 -1.79
C VAL A 111 2.47 -8.93 -3.18
N GLU A 112 1.30 -8.35 -3.35
CA GLU A 112 0.55 -8.31 -4.60
C GLU A 112 0.53 -6.89 -5.13
N PHE A 113 0.85 -6.72 -6.41
CA PHE A 113 0.77 -5.45 -7.13
C PHE A 113 -0.24 -5.58 -8.25
N ARG A 114 -1.07 -4.56 -8.43
CA ARG A 114 -2.00 -4.42 -9.56
C ARG A 114 -1.69 -3.16 -10.33
N ALA A 115 -1.63 -3.27 -11.65
CA ALA A 115 -1.51 -2.15 -12.57
C ALA A 115 -2.81 -1.98 -13.34
N TYR A 116 -3.43 -0.83 -13.21
CA TYR A 116 -4.61 -0.36 -13.91
C TYR A 116 -4.22 0.69 -14.94
N ASP A 117 -5.10 1.02 -15.89
CA ASP A 117 -4.84 2.05 -16.89
C ASP A 117 -4.77 3.48 -16.30
N ASP A 118 -5.35 3.66 -15.12
CA ASP A 118 -5.46 4.92 -14.38
C ASP A 118 -4.75 4.90 -13.01
N GLY A 119 -3.90 3.90 -12.72
CA GLY A 119 -3.15 3.87 -11.47
C GLY A 119 -2.65 2.48 -11.08
N MET A 120 -2.16 2.36 -9.85
CA MET A 120 -1.65 1.11 -9.31
C MET A 120 -2.08 0.91 -7.86
N ALA A 121 -2.05 -0.35 -7.42
CA ALA A 121 -2.26 -0.70 -6.02
C ALA A 121 -1.30 -1.80 -5.59
N TYR A 122 -0.95 -1.83 -4.29
CA TYR A 122 -0.28 -2.98 -3.69
C TYR A 122 -0.86 -3.31 -2.32
N ARG A 123 -0.71 -4.57 -1.92
CA ARG A 123 -1.00 -5.02 -0.55
C ARG A 123 -0.08 -6.16 -0.13
N PHE A 124 0.10 -6.30 1.17
CA PHE A 124 0.67 -7.51 1.75
C PHE A 124 -0.38 -8.60 1.93
N VAL A 125 0.08 -9.85 1.97
CA VAL A 125 -0.76 -11.03 2.20
C VAL A 125 0.01 -12.00 3.07
N THR A 126 -0.61 -12.49 4.15
CA THR A 126 -0.03 -13.54 5.00
C THR A 126 -0.79 -14.86 4.85
N ASN A 127 -0.07 -15.97 4.93
CA ASN A 127 -0.60 -17.34 4.88
C ASN A 127 -0.07 -18.17 6.06
N GLY A 128 0.02 -17.56 7.25
CA GLY A 128 0.43 -18.23 8.48
C GLY A 128 -0.54 -19.35 8.91
N LYS A 129 0.00 -20.34 9.63
CA LYS A 129 -0.81 -21.45 10.15
C LYS A 129 -1.43 -21.19 11.52
N GLY A 130 -0.96 -20.16 12.24
CA GLY A 130 -1.48 -19.76 13.55
C GLY A 130 -2.84 -19.10 13.48
N LYS A 131 -3.48 -18.90 14.63
CA LYS A 131 -4.75 -18.15 14.71
C LYS A 131 -4.50 -16.65 14.63
N LYS A 132 -3.45 -16.14 15.30
CA LYS A 132 -3.15 -14.72 15.43
C LYS A 132 -1.68 -14.43 15.11
N VAL A 133 -1.42 -13.21 14.67
CA VAL A 133 -0.10 -12.64 14.44
C VAL A 133 -0.11 -11.16 14.84
N PHE A 134 1.01 -10.67 15.36
CA PHE A 134 1.23 -9.26 15.62
C PHE A 134 1.96 -8.63 14.44
N VAL A 135 1.51 -7.45 14.04
CA VAL A 135 2.21 -6.62 13.07
C VAL A 135 2.92 -5.52 13.84
N TYR A 136 4.25 -5.61 13.89
CA TYR A 136 5.07 -4.63 14.61
C TYR A 136 5.29 -3.36 13.81
N ASP A 137 5.39 -3.47 12.48
CA ASP A 137 5.53 -2.31 11.62
C ASP A 137 5.09 -2.60 10.17
N GLU A 138 4.63 -1.57 9.47
CA GLU A 138 4.46 -1.53 8.03
C GLU A 138 5.20 -0.29 7.51
N THR A 139 6.10 -0.48 6.57
CA THR A 139 6.96 0.59 6.06
C THR A 139 6.78 0.78 4.57
N VAL A 140 6.80 2.01 4.14
CA VAL A 140 6.97 2.44 2.75
C VAL A 140 7.45 3.89 2.72
N ASP A 141 8.43 4.14 1.88
CA ASP A 141 9.01 5.45 1.63
C ASP A 141 8.75 5.84 0.17
N PHE A 142 7.82 6.76 -0.07
CA PHE A 142 7.53 7.29 -1.41
C PHE A 142 8.46 8.46 -1.73
N ASN A 143 9.20 8.36 -2.84
CA ASN A 143 10.00 9.44 -3.39
C ASN A 143 9.20 10.13 -4.50
N LEU A 144 9.05 11.44 -4.37
CA LEU A 144 8.27 12.28 -5.25
C LEU A 144 9.18 13.21 -6.07
N PRO A 145 8.73 13.74 -7.22
CA PRO A 145 9.47 14.78 -7.93
C PRO A 145 9.76 15.98 -7.03
N GLU A 146 10.96 16.54 -7.13
CA GLU A 146 11.41 17.62 -6.25
C GLU A 146 10.53 18.87 -6.33
N GLU A 147 10.01 19.16 -7.53
CA GLU A 147 9.13 20.29 -7.83
C GLU A 147 7.67 20.08 -7.40
N ALA A 148 7.33 18.90 -6.87
CA ALA A 148 5.97 18.56 -6.53
C ALA A 148 5.35 19.51 -5.49
N VAL A 149 4.04 19.73 -5.62
CA VAL A 149 3.22 20.44 -4.65
C VAL A 149 2.22 19.47 -4.04
N LEU A 150 2.17 19.46 -2.72
CA LEU A 150 1.28 18.60 -1.93
C LEU A 150 0.02 19.39 -1.56
N HIS A 151 -1.14 18.77 -1.78
CA HIS A 151 -2.44 19.26 -1.32
C HIS A 151 -2.90 18.33 -0.20
N LEU A 152 -2.86 18.80 1.04
CA LEU A 152 -2.95 17.93 2.22
C LEU A 152 -3.60 18.62 3.42
N GLN A 153 -4.18 17.81 4.29
CA GLN A 153 -4.60 18.21 5.63
C GLN A 153 -3.52 17.77 6.64
N GLN A 154 -3.21 18.61 7.63
CA GLN A 154 -2.04 18.43 8.51
C GLN A 154 -2.41 18.42 10.00
N PRO A 155 -2.97 17.33 10.54
CA PRO A 155 -3.15 17.19 11.97
C PRO A 155 -1.82 16.98 12.70
N VAL A 156 -1.84 17.17 14.03
CA VAL A 156 -0.69 16.94 14.92
C VAL A 156 -0.85 15.70 15.79
N THR A 157 -2.03 15.09 15.80
CA THR A 157 -2.35 13.89 16.57
C THR A 157 -3.22 12.94 15.76
N PHE A 158 -3.17 11.65 16.05
CA PHE A 158 -4.05 10.66 15.43
C PHE A 158 -5.52 10.83 15.86
N LYS A 159 -5.77 11.48 16.99
CA LYS A 159 -7.10 11.85 17.41
C LYS A 159 -7.47 13.19 16.76
N THR A 160 -8.07 13.11 15.60
CA THR A 160 -8.49 14.27 14.78
C THR A 160 -9.88 14.04 14.21
N PRO A 161 -10.71 15.10 14.11
CA PRO A 161 -12.00 15.01 13.43
C PRO A 161 -11.89 14.88 11.90
N TYR A 162 -10.69 14.94 11.33
CA TYR A 162 -10.45 14.98 9.88
C TYR A 162 -11.05 16.22 9.18
N GLU A 163 -11.13 17.32 9.89
CA GLU A 163 -11.74 18.59 9.43
C GLU A 163 -10.70 19.72 9.29
N GLU A 164 -9.41 19.37 9.19
CA GLU A 164 -8.36 20.37 9.00
C GLU A 164 -8.47 21.02 7.62
N PRO A 165 -8.19 22.34 7.50
CA PRO A 165 -8.12 23.00 6.20
C PRO A 165 -7.05 22.39 5.31
N TYR A 166 -7.32 22.33 4.00
CA TYR A 166 -6.29 21.94 3.04
C TYR A 166 -5.18 22.98 2.95
N SER A 167 -3.95 22.52 2.98
CA SER A 167 -2.74 23.29 2.71
C SER A 167 -2.15 22.90 1.37
N HIS A 168 -1.54 23.86 0.68
CA HIS A 168 -0.82 23.67 -0.57
C HIS A 168 0.66 23.96 -0.30
N VAL A 169 1.48 22.93 -0.23
CA VAL A 169 2.86 23.04 0.24
C VAL A 169 3.81 22.45 -0.79
N ALA A 170 4.83 23.24 -1.20
CA ALA A 170 5.90 22.68 -2.03
C ALA A 170 6.65 21.59 -1.26
N LEU A 171 6.93 20.46 -1.91
CA LEU A 171 7.58 19.31 -1.26
C LEU A 171 8.87 19.71 -0.54
N LYS A 172 9.70 20.57 -1.16
CA LYS A 172 10.95 21.07 -0.57
C LYS A 172 10.77 21.90 0.71
N GLU A 173 9.56 22.46 0.92
CA GLU A 173 9.22 23.28 2.08
C GLU A 173 8.54 22.46 3.18
N TRP A 174 8.01 21.28 2.84
CA TRP A 174 7.39 20.39 3.83
C TRP A 174 8.46 19.61 4.60
N LYS A 175 8.71 20.08 5.83
CA LYS A 175 9.76 19.55 6.71
C LYS A 175 9.19 18.53 7.69
N GLU A 176 10.07 17.69 8.20
CA GLU A 176 9.76 16.80 9.33
C GLU A 176 9.39 17.62 10.56
N THR A 177 8.16 17.46 11.00
CA THR A 177 7.59 18.11 12.19
C THR A 177 6.69 17.10 12.90
N SER A 178 5.99 17.54 13.96
CA SER A 178 4.92 16.74 14.56
C SER A 178 3.69 16.59 13.68
N LYS A 179 3.58 17.41 12.61
CA LYS A 179 2.45 17.33 11.66
C LYS A 179 2.68 16.21 10.65
N PHE A 180 1.59 15.59 10.24
CA PHE A 180 1.58 14.55 9.20
C PHE A 180 0.39 14.78 8.27
N ALA A 181 0.35 14.09 7.14
CA ALA A 181 -0.72 14.19 6.18
C ALA A 181 -1.77 13.11 6.39
N LEU A 182 -3.04 13.48 6.24
CA LEU A 182 -4.16 12.56 6.10
C LEU A 182 -4.19 11.98 4.68
N LEU A 183 -4.84 10.83 4.52
CA LEU A 183 -5.25 10.33 3.22
C LEU A 183 -6.71 10.77 2.94
N PRO A 184 -7.06 11.02 1.67
CA PRO A 184 -6.19 10.97 0.50
C PRO A 184 -5.21 12.16 0.43
N LEU A 185 -3.97 11.91 -0.02
CA LEU A 185 -2.99 12.93 -0.33
C LEU A 185 -2.94 13.15 -1.85
N LEU A 186 -3.20 14.36 -2.30
CA LEU A 186 -3.03 14.73 -3.71
C LEU A 186 -1.67 15.42 -3.91
N VAL A 187 -0.91 14.94 -4.89
CA VAL A 187 0.40 15.44 -5.28
C VAL A 187 0.35 15.94 -6.72
N ASP A 188 0.51 17.24 -6.93
CA ASP A 188 0.78 17.79 -8.26
C ASP A 188 2.27 17.61 -8.56
N THR A 189 2.59 16.76 -9.52
CA THR A 189 3.98 16.45 -9.88
C THR A 189 4.68 17.57 -10.63
N ARG A 190 3.95 18.57 -11.10
CA ARG A 190 4.41 19.62 -12.02
C ARG A 190 4.94 19.10 -13.37
N LYS A 191 4.58 17.86 -13.71
CA LYS A 191 4.96 17.16 -14.96
C LYS A 191 3.74 16.73 -15.78
N GLY A 192 2.64 17.45 -15.67
CA GLY A 192 1.41 17.21 -16.43
C GLY A 192 0.51 16.12 -15.86
N VAL A 193 0.84 15.54 -14.71
CA VAL A 193 -0.01 14.57 -13.99
C VAL A 193 -0.06 14.88 -12.50
N LYS A 194 -1.15 14.51 -11.85
CA LYS A 194 -1.27 14.49 -10.41
C LYS A 194 -1.37 13.04 -9.92
N LEU A 195 -0.98 12.81 -8.68
CA LEU A 195 -1.00 11.50 -8.03
C LEU A 195 -1.88 11.58 -6.80
N LEU A 196 -2.91 10.72 -6.72
CA LEU A 196 -3.75 10.62 -5.53
C LEU A 196 -3.37 9.37 -4.75
N PHE A 197 -2.72 9.54 -3.62
CA PHE A 197 -2.38 8.46 -2.69
C PHE A 197 -3.55 8.20 -1.75
N SER A 198 -3.95 6.95 -1.62
CA SER A 198 -5.01 6.55 -0.68
C SER A 198 -4.93 5.06 -0.36
N GLU A 199 -5.93 4.56 0.36
CA GLU A 199 -6.05 3.18 0.79
C GLU A 199 -7.48 2.66 0.64
N SER A 200 -7.64 1.34 0.62
CA SER A 200 -8.92 0.65 0.54
C SER A 200 -8.87 -0.69 1.26
N ASP A 201 -10.03 -1.26 1.55
CA ASP A 201 -10.17 -2.57 2.20
C ASP A 201 -9.58 -2.59 3.63
N LEU A 202 -9.83 -1.52 4.38
CA LEU A 202 -9.31 -1.30 5.73
C LEU A 202 -10.14 -2.07 6.76
N HIS A 203 -9.77 -3.32 7.03
CA HIS A 203 -10.39 -4.20 8.01
C HIS A 203 -9.41 -4.56 9.12
N ASP A 204 -9.78 -4.37 10.38
CA ASP A 204 -8.99 -4.73 11.58
C ASP A 204 -7.51 -4.31 11.47
N TYR A 205 -7.26 -3.10 11.01
CA TYR A 205 -5.93 -2.57 10.76
C TYR A 205 -5.92 -1.05 10.86
N PRO A 206 -4.84 -0.42 11.36
CA PRO A 206 -4.78 1.03 11.42
C PRO A 206 -4.73 1.67 10.05
N CYS A 207 -5.37 2.83 9.90
CA CYS A 207 -5.26 3.65 8.70
C CYS A 207 -3.83 4.19 8.55
N MET A 208 -3.42 4.37 7.30
CA MET A 208 -2.12 4.96 6.96
C MET A 208 -2.20 6.49 6.96
N PHE A 209 -1.23 7.11 7.60
CA PHE A 209 -0.91 8.53 7.49
C PHE A 209 0.44 8.67 6.79
N LEU A 210 0.78 9.89 6.40
CA LEU A 210 2.04 10.14 5.71
C LEU A 210 2.80 11.28 6.42
N LYS A 211 4.08 11.06 6.73
CA LYS A 211 4.98 12.08 7.28
C LYS A 211 5.99 12.55 6.26
N ALA A 212 6.49 13.77 6.43
CA ALA A 212 7.51 14.35 5.56
C ALA A 212 8.84 13.57 5.62
N ARG A 213 9.53 13.52 4.50
CA ARG A 213 10.90 13.01 4.36
C ARG A 213 11.79 14.08 3.74
N ALA A 214 12.10 15.12 4.49
CA ALA A 214 13.13 16.15 4.19
C ALA A 214 13.34 16.45 2.68
N GLY A 215 12.29 16.92 1.97
CA GLY A 215 12.34 17.29 0.55
C GLY A 215 12.43 16.14 -0.45
N ARG A 216 12.34 14.87 0.00
CA ARG A 216 12.43 13.68 -0.88
C ARG A 216 11.08 13.03 -1.15
N GLY A 217 10.08 13.29 -0.32
CA GLY A 217 8.79 12.63 -0.42
C GLY A 217 8.13 12.41 0.93
N VAL A 218 7.46 11.27 1.08
CA VAL A 218 6.65 10.94 2.26
C VAL A 218 6.92 9.50 2.70
N SER A 219 6.82 9.24 4.02
CA SER A 219 6.87 7.91 4.61
C SER A 219 5.55 7.56 5.25
N ALA A 220 5.18 6.29 5.22
CA ALA A 220 4.04 5.79 5.98
C ALA A 220 4.22 6.03 7.48
N LEU A 221 3.12 6.32 8.15
CA LEU A 221 3.01 6.49 9.58
C LEU A 221 1.71 5.84 10.05
N PHE A 222 1.77 5.06 11.12
CA PHE A 222 0.59 4.37 11.66
C PHE A 222 0.46 4.62 13.16
N PRO A 223 -0.79 4.77 13.68
CA PRO A 223 -1.02 4.72 15.12
C PRO A 223 -0.72 3.31 15.66
N ARG A 224 -0.27 3.24 16.91
CA ARG A 224 -0.05 1.99 17.62
C ARG A 224 -1.37 1.39 18.09
N TYR A 225 -1.38 0.07 18.31
CA TYR A 225 -2.56 -0.63 18.80
C TYR A 225 -2.96 -0.14 20.20
N PRO A 226 -4.22 0.25 20.43
CA PRO A 226 -4.69 0.73 21.72
C PRO A 226 -4.87 -0.44 22.71
N LEU A 227 -3.99 -0.55 23.68
CA LEU A 227 -4.09 -1.53 24.78
C LEU A 227 -5.10 -1.13 25.82
N GLU A 228 -5.21 0.16 26.09
CA GLU A 228 -6.12 0.70 27.09
C GLU A 228 -6.74 1.99 26.59
N THR A 229 -8.06 2.08 26.68
CA THR A 229 -8.81 3.25 26.29
C THR A 229 -9.67 3.75 27.44
N LYS A 230 -9.90 5.07 27.51
CA LYS A 230 -10.76 5.70 28.49
C LYS A 230 -11.74 6.65 27.82
N PRO A 231 -13.05 6.49 28.03
CA PRO A 231 -14.04 7.48 27.64
C PRO A 231 -13.75 8.82 28.32
N ILE A 232 -13.82 9.91 27.57
CA ILE A 232 -13.70 11.29 28.07
C ILE A 232 -14.99 12.09 27.88
N SER A 233 -15.87 11.62 27.02
CA SER A 233 -17.24 12.11 26.84
C SER A 233 -18.09 11.00 26.24
N ASP A 234 -19.35 11.31 25.95
CA ASP A 234 -20.31 10.42 25.28
C ASP A 234 -19.89 10.02 23.85
N ARG A 235 -19.02 10.82 23.21
CA ARG A 235 -18.56 10.62 21.82
C ARG A 235 -17.06 10.52 21.67
N SER A 236 -16.31 10.55 22.75
CA SER A 236 -14.84 10.64 22.65
C SER A 236 -14.14 9.69 23.60
N ILE A 237 -13.22 8.94 23.03
CA ILE A 237 -12.37 7.97 23.73
C ILE A 237 -10.91 8.40 23.56
N ASN A 238 -10.13 8.36 24.65
CA ASN A 238 -8.68 8.51 24.59
C ASN A 238 -8.00 7.15 24.68
N VAL A 239 -6.92 6.99 23.93
CA VAL A 239 -5.95 5.92 24.13
C VAL A 239 -5.07 6.33 25.31
N VAL A 240 -5.05 5.53 26.35
CA VAL A 240 -4.27 5.77 27.60
C VAL A 240 -2.95 5.04 27.55
N ARG A 241 -2.94 3.84 26.91
CA ARG A 241 -1.74 3.03 26.75
C ARG A 241 -1.75 2.36 25.39
N GLU A 242 -0.63 2.46 24.69
CA GLU A 242 -0.39 1.87 23.37
C GLU A 242 0.52 0.64 23.47
N ALA A 243 0.40 -0.25 22.50
CA ALA A 243 1.30 -1.38 22.32
C ALA A 243 2.60 -0.95 21.60
N ASP A 244 3.55 -1.88 21.55
CA ASP A 244 4.74 -1.76 20.71
C ASP A 244 4.51 -2.29 19.26
N TYR A 245 3.27 -2.67 18.92
CA TYR A 245 2.85 -3.16 17.63
C TYR A 245 1.67 -2.35 17.07
N LEU A 246 1.44 -2.49 15.75
CA LEU A 246 0.38 -1.78 15.00
C LEU A 246 -0.97 -2.49 15.09
N ALA A 247 -0.96 -3.82 15.01
CA ALA A 247 -2.18 -4.61 14.96
C ALA A 247 -1.97 -6.04 15.48
N GLU A 248 -3.03 -6.58 16.08
CA GLU A 248 -3.21 -8.01 16.34
C GLU A 248 -4.20 -8.54 15.31
N THR A 249 -3.77 -9.43 14.42
CA THR A 249 -4.57 -9.86 13.28
C THR A 249 -4.58 -11.37 13.12
N GLN A 250 -5.42 -11.87 12.20
CA GLN A 250 -5.38 -13.28 11.80
C GLN A 250 -4.07 -13.57 11.06
N ALA A 251 -3.49 -14.77 11.33
CA ALA A 251 -2.25 -15.20 10.69
C ALA A 251 -2.39 -15.44 9.17
N LYS A 252 -3.61 -15.69 8.68
CA LYS A 252 -3.94 -15.82 7.27
C LYS A 252 -4.91 -14.72 6.89
N ARG A 253 -4.43 -13.71 6.17
CA ARG A 253 -5.24 -12.57 5.71
C ARG A 253 -4.62 -11.80 4.56
N THR A 254 -5.41 -10.93 3.95
CA THR A 254 -4.98 -9.80 3.14
C THR A 254 -4.91 -8.54 4.00
N TYR A 255 -3.96 -7.67 3.74
CA TYR A 255 -3.83 -6.36 4.36
C TYR A 255 -4.47 -5.29 3.48
N PRO A 256 -4.72 -4.09 3.99
CA PRO A 256 -5.32 -3.02 3.18
C PRO A 256 -4.54 -2.75 1.90
N TRP A 257 -5.26 -2.37 0.86
CA TRP A 257 -4.65 -1.88 -0.35
C TRP A 257 -4.10 -0.48 -0.14
N ARG A 258 -2.86 -0.25 -0.56
CA ARG A 258 -2.27 1.06 -0.75
C ARG A 258 -2.31 1.34 -2.24
N TYR A 259 -2.91 2.44 -2.66
CA TYR A 259 -3.05 2.72 -4.08
C TYR A 259 -2.69 4.15 -4.45
N VAL A 260 -2.31 4.33 -5.71
CA VAL A 260 -2.02 5.63 -6.30
C VAL A 260 -2.76 5.73 -7.62
N VAL A 261 -3.65 6.73 -7.72
CA VAL A 261 -4.32 7.08 -8.98
C VAL A 261 -3.45 8.04 -9.75
N VAL A 262 -3.30 7.81 -11.04
CA VAL A 262 -2.66 8.73 -11.98
C VAL A 262 -3.72 9.61 -12.61
N VAL A 263 -3.75 10.88 -12.21
CA VAL A 263 -4.73 11.88 -12.59
C VAL A 263 -4.14 12.75 -13.68
N ARG A 264 -4.72 12.72 -14.86
CA ARG A 264 -4.28 13.52 -16.01
C ARG A 264 -5.06 14.81 -16.13
N GLU A 265 -6.34 14.76 -15.77
CA GLU A 265 -7.25 15.91 -15.74
C GLU A 265 -7.97 15.94 -14.40
N ASP A 266 -8.36 17.09 -13.92
CA ASP A 266 -9.01 17.24 -12.60
C ASP A 266 -10.34 16.48 -12.51
N GLY A 267 -11.03 16.28 -13.63
CA GLY A 267 -12.23 15.44 -13.72
C GLY A 267 -12.00 13.98 -13.31
N ASP A 268 -10.78 13.43 -13.58
CA ASP A 268 -10.42 12.06 -13.20
C ASP A 268 -10.54 11.83 -11.67
N LEU A 269 -10.34 12.87 -10.85
CA LEU A 269 -10.53 12.80 -9.39
C LEU A 269 -11.98 12.55 -9.00
N VAL A 270 -12.90 13.22 -9.70
CA VAL A 270 -14.35 13.10 -9.44
C VAL A 270 -14.86 11.74 -9.88
N GLU A 271 -14.35 11.22 -11.01
CA GLU A 271 -14.77 9.94 -11.59
C GLU A 271 -14.04 8.73 -11.02
N ASN A 272 -13.07 8.94 -10.14
CA ASN A 272 -12.27 7.87 -9.55
C ASN A 272 -13.13 6.83 -8.82
N THR A 273 -12.87 5.55 -9.13
CA THR A 273 -13.53 4.38 -8.55
C THR A 273 -12.55 3.39 -7.90
N PHE A 274 -11.29 3.77 -7.66
CA PHE A 274 -10.25 2.86 -7.15
C PHE A 274 -10.64 2.18 -5.85
N THR A 275 -11.20 2.92 -4.89
CA THR A 275 -11.66 2.35 -3.62
C THR A 275 -12.66 1.21 -3.86
N CYS A 276 -13.64 1.40 -4.75
CA CYS A 276 -14.64 0.39 -5.08
C CYS A 276 -14.03 -0.83 -5.79
N ARG A 277 -13.08 -0.63 -6.71
CA ARG A 277 -12.40 -1.71 -7.45
C ARG A 277 -11.52 -2.60 -6.56
N LEU A 278 -11.05 -2.08 -5.43
CA LEU A 278 -10.15 -2.76 -4.52
C LEU A 278 -10.85 -3.33 -3.28
N ALA A 279 -12.03 -2.83 -2.94
CA ALA A 279 -12.78 -3.25 -1.77
C ALA A 279 -13.24 -4.70 -1.87
N THR A 280 -13.19 -5.41 -0.76
CA THR A 280 -13.80 -6.72 -0.62
C THR A 280 -15.31 -6.59 -0.76
N GLN A 281 -15.93 -7.52 -1.50
CA GLN A 281 -17.38 -7.56 -1.65
C GLN A 281 -18.05 -7.77 -0.29
N THR A 282 -19.21 -7.15 -0.09
CA THR A 282 -19.98 -7.31 1.15
C THR A 282 -20.40 -8.78 1.34
N THR A 283 -20.39 -9.22 2.59
CA THR A 283 -20.92 -10.51 3.01
C THR A 283 -22.37 -10.43 3.49
N MET A 284 -22.99 -9.25 3.41
CA MET A 284 -24.40 -9.06 3.76
C MET A 284 -25.29 -9.76 2.74
N GLU A 285 -26.16 -10.66 3.21
CA GLU A 285 -27.08 -11.42 2.35
C GLU A 285 -28.20 -10.55 1.81
N ASP A 286 -28.76 -9.66 2.66
CA ASP A 286 -29.81 -8.72 2.29
C ASP A 286 -29.31 -7.27 2.39
N THR A 287 -29.25 -6.61 1.25
CA THR A 287 -28.87 -5.20 1.10
C THR A 287 -30.06 -4.33 0.63
N SER A 288 -31.25 -4.89 0.51
CA SER A 288 -32.45 -4.20 -0.04
C SER A 288 -32.92 -3.01 0.82
N TRP A 289 -32.55 -3.01 2.10
CA TRP A 289 -32.87 -1.93 3.05
C TRP A 289 -31.99 -0.69 2.86
N ILE A 290 -30.85 -0.81 2.16
CA ILE A 290 -29.96 0.31 1.92
C ILE A 290 -30.57 1.22 0.86
N ARG A 291 -30.91 2.44 1.26
CA ARG A 291 -31.44 3.47 0.36
C ARG A 291 -30.41 4.57 0.22
N PRO A 292 -29.88 4.84 -1.01
CA PRO A 292 -29.03 6.00 -1.26
C PRO A 292 -29.83 7.28 -0.97
N GLY A 293 -29.20 8.24 -0.32
CA GLY A 293 -29.82 9.51 0.01
C GLY A 293 -29.16 10.18 1.22
N GLN A 294 -29.67 11.36 1.56
CA GLN A 294 -29.32 12.03 2.81
C GLN A 294 -30.37 11.74 3.87
#